data_2ae177d0e38867a4c864f7c42399d1a0
#
_entry.id   2ae177d0e38867a4c864f7c42399d1a0
#
_cell.length_a   1.000
_cell.length_b   1.000
_cell.length_c   1.000
_cell.angle_alpha   90.00
_cell.angle_beta   90.00
_cell.angle_gamma   90.00
#
_symmetry.space_group_name_H-M   'P 1'
#
loop_
_entity.id
_entity.type
_entity.pdbx_description
1 polymer ?
#
loop_
_entity_poly.entity_id
_entity_poly.type
_entity_poly.pdbx_seq_one_letter_code
_entity_poly.pdbx_strand_id
1 'polypeptide(L)'
;MKQIIERTTDHQDGTHVAVLSTDKPVSPTLGIALSSDEREPVHPQLLWGKVREHIRDGASEFFGTMILVLFGDGVVAQVTLSHGEKGDYQSISWGWGLGVMLGVYASGISGSHINPAVTLASCILRQFPWRKFPVYLVAQVLGAMCGAAIVYGNYKSAIDVYEGGPGIRTVPGYSPTATAGIFCTYPAAFMTRTGQFFSEFIASAILMFMIFALKDDTNLGPGPLTPLALFFVVFGIGACFGWETGYAINLARDFGPRLLTYMLGYGPQVWAAGNYYFWVRSPPPSPASHITLNDNKITEGVPSAGGSTIYSSIPGPKPQSIHPTSVSGDSSHPYVQSATTREVMYDRLGP
;
A
#
# COMPACT_ATOMS: atom_id res chain seq x y z
N MET A 1 36.39 -16.46 -0.37
CA MET A 1 37.27 -17.62 -0.57
C MET A 1 36.50 -18.88 -0.20
N LYS A 2 36.10 -19.67 -1.18
CA LYS A 2 35.43 -20.95 -0.95
C LYS A 2 36.50 -22.00 -0.71
N GLN A 3 36.51 -22.64 0.44
CA GLN A 3 37.28 -23.84 0.67
C GLN A 3 36.57 -25.02 -0.02
N ILE A 4 37.23 -25.65 -0.95
CA ILE A 4 36.82 -26.92 -1.55
C ILE A 4 37.39 -28.01 -0.65
N ILE A 5 36.51 -28.78 -0.02
CA ILE A 5 36.87 -30.00 0.72
C ILE A 5 36.78 -31.14 -0.29
N GLU A 6 37.93 -31.66 -0.72
CA GLU A 6 37.99 -32.92 -1.48
C GLU A 6 37.86 -34.10 -0.53
N ARG A 7 36.82 -34.92 -0.77
CA ARG A 7 36.74 -36.28 -0.19
C ARG A 7 37.42 -37.23 -1.14
N THR A 8 38.50 -37.82 -0.73
CA THR A 8 39.09 -38.98 -1.39
C THR A 8 38.31 -40.21 -1.03
N THR A 9 37.63 -40.81 -2.02
CA THR A 9 37.14 -42.20 -1.95
C THR A 9 38.14 -43.09 -2.69
N ASP A 10 38.71 -44.01 -1.96
CA ASP A 10 39.60 -45.03 -2.48
C ASP A 10 38.77 -46.05 -3.27
N HIS A 11 38.96 -46.12 -4.59
CA HIS A 11 38.47 -47.22 -5.43
C HIS A 11 39.65 -47.75 -6.24
N GLN A 12 39.96 -49.01 -6.01
CA GLN A 12 40.87 -49.81 -6.82
C GLN A 12 40.34 -49.88 -8.25
N ASP A 13 40.85 -49.01 -9.11
CA ASP A 13 40.99 -49.29 -10.55
C ASP A 13 42.02 -48.33 -11.15
N GLY A 14 42.98 -48.90 -11.86
CA GLY A 14 44.23 -48.25 -12.26
C GLY A 14 44.10 -47.12 -13.28
N THR A 15 43.79 -45.94 -12.84
CA THR A 15 43.95 -44.71 -13.60
C THR A 15 44.88 -43.75 -12.83
N HIS A 16 46.06 -43.51 -13.39
CA HIS A 16 47.01 -42.55 -12.86
C HIS A 16 46.50 -41.13 -13.03
N VAL A 17 46.11 -40.49 -11.94
CA VAL A 17 45.85 -39.04 -11.90
C VAL A 17 47.16 -38.33 -11.49
N ALA A 18 47.68 -37.52 -12.38
CA ALA A 18 48.84 -36.68 -12.10
C ALA A 18 48.45 -35.57 -11.12
N VAL A 19 48.94 -35.61 -9.89
CA VAL A 19 48.85 -34.53 -8.91
C VAL A 19 49.89 -33.52 -9.23
N LEU A 20 49.53 -32.34 -9.69
CA LEU A 20 50.41 -31.17 -9.75
C LEU A 20 50.60 -30.60 -8.34
N SER A 21 51.67 -31.03 -7.67
CA SER A 21 52.14 -30.42 -6.44
C SER A 21 52.82 -29.09 -6.80
N THR A 22 52.25 -27.98 -6.38
CA THR A 22 52.95 -26.68 -6.39
C THR A 22 53.65 -26.47 -5.04
N ASP A 23 54.79 -27.12 -4.86
CA ASP A 23 55.68 -26.82 -3.75
C ASP A 23 56.33 -25.43 -3.99
N LYS A 24 55.79 -24.42 -3.40
CA LYS A 24 56.51 -23.18 -3.10
C LYS A 24 57.04 -23.27 -1.66
N PRO A 25 58.37 -23.08 -1.43
CA PRO A 25 58.89 -23.09 -0.07
C PRO A 25 58.32 -21.89 0.69
N VAL A 26 57.51 -22.18 1.72
CA VAL A 26 57.06 -21.18 2.68
C VAL A 26 58.24 -20.88 3.60
N SER A 27 58.81 -19.66 3.51
CA SER A 27 59.78 -19.15 4.48
C SER A 27 59.21 -19.23 5.89
N PRO A 28 59.95 -19.67 6.90
CA PRO A 28 59.47 -19.68 8.27
C PRO A 28 59.36 -18.23 8.78
N THR A 29 58.20 -17.61 8.59
CA THR A 29 57.89 -16.38 9.31
C THR A 29 57.69 -16.76 10.77
N LEU A 30 58.58 -16.24 11.61
CA LEU A 30 58.56 -16.35 13.06
C LEU A 30 57.15 -15.96 13.56
N GLY A 31 56.31 -16.97 13.78
CA GLY A 31 55.01 -16.79 14.35
C GLY A 31 55.13 -16.38 15.81
N ILE A 32 55.11 -15.09 16.08
CA ILE A 32 54.76 -14.60 17.40
C ILE A 32 53.35 -15.04 17.62
N ALA A 33 53.13 -16.07 18.45
CA ALA A 33 51.84 -16.42 18.97
C ALA A 33 51.35 -15.22 19.81
N LEU A 34 50.60 -14.32 19.15
CA LEU A 34 49.80 -13.35 19.88
C LEU A 34 48.76 -14.15 20.65
N SER A 35 48.92 -14.14 21.98
CA SER A 35 47.95 -14.74 22.87
C SER A 35 46.59 -14.11 22.56
N SER A 36 45.62 -14.93 22.18
CA SER A 36 44.24 -14.56 21.85
C SER A 36 43.42 -14.13 23.07
N ASP A 37 44.03 -13.50 24.05
CA ASP A 37 43.41 -12.99 25.27
C ASP A 37 43.41 -11.45 25.33
N GLU A 38 43.53 -10.77 24.20
CA GLU A 38 43.11 -9.39 24.11
C GLU A 38 41.58 -9.36 24.03
N ARG A 39 40.94 -9.41 25.20
CA ARG A 39 39.57 -9.01 25.35
C ARG A 39 39.46 -7.61 24.80
N GLU A 40 38.76 -7.46 23.66
CA GLU A 40 38.40 -6.17 23.14
C GLU A 40 37.96 -5.28 24.31
N PRO A 41 38.47 -4.06 24.46
CA PRO A 41 38.07 -3.19 25.56
C PRO A 41 36.58 -3.00 25.47
N VAL A 42 35.84 -3.49 26.48
CA VAL A 42 34.38 -3.29 26.63
C VAL A 42 34.19 -1.79 26.83
N HIS A 43 34.04 -1.07 25.73
CA HIS A 43 33.68 0.35 25.81
C HIS A 43 32.34 0.43 26.55
N PRO A 44 32.26 1.21 27.65
CA PRO A 44 31.01 1.37 28.36
C PRO A 44 29.98 1.91 27.38
N GLN A 45 28.94 1.11 27.11
CA GLN A 45 27.86 1.52 26.21
C GLN A 45 27.21 2.77 26.81
N LEU A 46 27.27 3.87 26.06
CA LEU A 46 26.57 5.10 26.41
C LEU A 46 25.08 4.78 26.62
N LEU A 47 24.44 5.44 27.57
CA LEU A 47 22.98 5.30 27.79
C LEU A 47 22.18 5.41 26.48
N TRP A 48 22.62 6.31 25.58
CA TRP A 48 22.06 6.47 24.25
C TRP A 48 22.16 5.19 23.40
N GLY A 49 23.26 4.47 23.43
CA GLY A 49 23.39 3.19 22.73
C GLY A 49 22.33 2.17 23.18
N LYS A 50 22.12 2.04 24.48
CA LYS A 50 21.10 1.16 25.05
C LYS A 50 19.68 1.58 24.65
N VAL A 51 19.36 2.86 24.74
CA VAL A 51 18.07 3.41 24.30
C VAL A 51 17.83 3.12 22.81
N ARG A 52 18.84 3.39 21.98
CA ARG A 52 18.77 3.12 20.54
C ARG A 52 18.48 1.67 20.21
N GLU A 53 19.10 0.73 20.91
CA GLU A 53 18.82 -0.70 20.70
C GLU A 53 17.38 -1.08 21.04
N HIS A 54 16.80 -0.50 22.11
CA HIS A 54 15.43 -0.78 22.53
C HIS A 54 14.38 -0.22 21.58
N ILE A 55 14.59 0.98 21.04
CA ILE A 55 13.62 1.64 20.16
C ILE A 55 13.82 1.31 18.68
N ARG A 56 14.94 0.69 18.31
CA ARG A 56 15.38 0.48 16.93
C ARG A 56 14.32 -0.19 16.07
N ASP A 57 13.78 -1.30 16.54
CA ASP A 57 12.81 -2.09 15.78
C ASP A 57 11.47 -1.34 15.66
N GLY A 58 11.00 -0.71 16.75
CA GLY A 58 9.80 0.11 16.72
C GLY A 58 9.93 1.33 15.82
N ALA A 59 11.05 2.04 15.87
CA ALA A 59 11.32 3.16 14.98
C ALA A 59 11.36 2.72 13.51
N SER A 60 11.95 1.57 13.22
CA SER A 60 11.99 0.98 11.89
C SER A 60 10.59 0.71 11.35
N GLU A 61 9.71 0.07 12.13
CA GLU A 61 8.31 -0.17 11.77
C GLU A 61 7.52 1.13 11.60
N PHE A 62 7.76 2.12 12.46
CA PHE A 62 7.12 3.45 12.36
C PHE A 62 7.45 4.12 11.03
N PHE A 63 8.73 4.25 10.69
CA PHE A 63 9.13 4.91 9.44
C PHE A 63 8.72 4.11 8.20
N GLY A 64 8.82 2.79 8.23
CA GLY A 64 8.37 1.95 7.12
C GLY A 64 6.87 2.09 6.85
N THR A 65 6.04 2.09 7.90
CA THR A 65 4.59 2.26 7.75
C THR A 65 4.23 3.70 7.39
N MET A 66 4.96 4.69 7.91
CA MET A 66 4.80 6.09 7.52
C MET A 66 5.02 6.29 6.02
N ILE A 67 6.10 5.73 5.47
CA ILE A 67 6.41 5.81 4.03
C ILE A 67 5.34 5.10 3.20
N LEU A 68 4.92 3.91 3.63
CA LEU A 68 3.85 3.16 2.96
C LEU A 68 2.60 4.03 2.80
N VAL A 69 2.13 4.65 3.88
CA VAL A 69 0.91 5.47 3.88
C VAL A 69 1.13 6.80 3.16
N LEU A 70 2.31 7.42 3.29
CA LEU A 70 2.64 8.65 2.59
C LEU A 70 2.48 8.53 1.07
N PHE A 71 2.97 7.45 0.47
CA PHE A 71 2.81 7.20 -0.96
C PHE A 71 1.40 6.73 -1.32
N GLY A 72 0.82 5.85 -0.49
CA GLY A 72 -0.51 5.31 -0.72
C GLY A 72 -1.62 6.37 -0.64
N ASP A 73 -1.70 7.11 0.46
CA ASP A 73 -2.69 8.19 0.60
C ASP A 73 -2.36 9.34 -0.36
N GLY A 74 -1.07 9.60 -0.62
CA GLY A 74 -0.62 10.63 -1.55
C GLY A 74 -1.13 10.42 -2.97
N VAL A 75 -1.04 9.21 -3.50
CA VAL A 75 -1.57 8.91 -4.84
C VAL A 75 -3.10 8.98 -4.88
N VAL A 76 -3.78 8.52 -3.82
CA VAL A 76 -5.25 8.64 -3.73
C VAL A 76 -5.66 10.12 -3.68
N ALA A 77 -4.95 10.95 -2.89
CA ALA A 77 -5.19 12.39 -2.85
C ALA A 77 -5.03 13.03 -4.23
N GLN A 78 -3.91 12.73 -4.92
CA GLN A 78 -3.66 13.27 -6.26
C GLN A 78 -4.77 12.92 -7.25
N VAL A 79 -5.15 11.65 -7.33
CA VAL A 79 -6.18 11.19 -8.27
C VAL A 79 -7.54 11.76 -7.93
N THR A 80 -7.94 11.68 -6.67
CA THR A 80 -9.26 12.15 -6.21
C THR A 80 -9.42 13.65 -6.40
N LEU A 81 -8.48 14.43 -5.87
CA LEU A 81 -8.58 15.90 -5.83
C LEU A 81 -8.39 16.55 -7.21
N SER A 82 -7.74 15.86 -8.13
CA SER A 82 -7.63 16.28 -9.54
C SER A 82 -8.80 15.81 -10.42
N HIS A 83 -9.85 15.22 -9.85
CA HIS A 83 -10.95 14.63 -10.62
C HIS A 83 -10.50 13.63 -11.71
N GLY A 84 -9.41 12.90 -11.44
CA GLY A 84 -8.84 11.93 -12.38
C GLY A 84 -7.91 12.51 -13.45
N GLU A 85 -7.70 13.84 -13.49
CA GLU A 85 -6.81 14.46 -14.50
C GLU A 85 -5.33 14.11 -14.29
N LYS A 86 -4.94 13.73 -13.08
CA LYS A 86 -3.56 13.41 -12.71
C LYS A 86 -3.37 11.94 -12.33
N GLY A 87 -4.12 11.06 -12.94
CA GLY A 87 -4.07 9.62 -12.74
C GLY A 87 -5.46 8.99 -12.61
N ASP A 88 -5.46 7.69 -12.51
CA ASP A 88 -6.66 6.85 -12.45
C ASP A 88 -6.52 5.79 -11.35
N TYR A 89 -7.43 4.79 -11.33
CA TYR A 89 -7.37 3.69 -10.38
C TYR A 89 -6.09 2.83 -10.53
N GLN A 90 -5.55 2.72 -11.75
CA GLN A 90 -4.27 2.05 -11.98
C GLN A 90 -3.13 2.80 -11.30
N SER A 91 -3.12 4.13 -11.40
CA SER A 91 -2.14 4.98 -10.71
C SER A 91 -2.18 4.77 -9.21
N ILE A 92 -3.39 4.61 -8.61
CA ILE A 92 -3.56 4.29 -7.19
C ILE A 92 -2.92 2.93 -6.85
N SER A 93 -3.16 1.90 -7.67
CA SER A 93 -2.58 0.57 -7.46
C SER A 93 -1.04 0.61 -7.53
N TRP A 94 -0.47 1.38 -8.48
CA TRP A 94 0.97 1.63 -8.56
C TRP A 94 1.50 2.32 -7.30
N GLY A 95 0.84 3.37 -6.83
CA GLY A 95 1.27 4.15 -5.66
C GLY A 95 1.30 3.32 -4.38
N TRP A 96 0.30 2.48 -4.14
CA TRP A 96 0.28 1.57 -2.99
C TRP A 96 1.36 0.51 -3.06
N GLY A 97 1.58 -0.10 -4.23
CA GLY A 97 2.69 -1.03 -4.45
C GLY A 97 4.04 -0.37 -4.17
N LEU A 98 4.26 0.84 -4.72
CA LEU A 98 5.48 1.63 -4.50
C LEU A 98 5.67 1.97 -3.02
N GLY A 99 4.59 2.38 -2.34
CA GLY A 99 4.61 2.65 -0.90
C GLY A 99 5.07 1.46 -0.08
N VAL A 100 4.56 0.25 -0.39
CA VAL A 100 5.01 -0.99 0.28
C VAL A 100 6.48 -1.25 0.00
N MET A 101 6.92 -1.20 -1.25
CA MET A 101 8.32 -1.46 -1.61
C MET A 101 9.27 -0.52 -0.86
N LEU A 102 9.01 0.78 -0.90
CA LEU A 102 9.85 1.78 -0.24
C LEU A 102 9.77 1.66 1.29
N GLY A 103 8.59 1.39 1.84
CA GLY A 103 8.40 1.12 3.26
C GLY A 103 9.23 -0.08 3.73
N VAL A 104 9.24 -1.17 2.96
CA VAL A 104 10.05 -2.37 3.25
C VAL A 104 11.55 -2.06 3.19
N TYR A 105 12.02 -1.32 2.18
CA TYR A 105 13.42 -0.89 2.14
C TYR A 105 13.81 -0.01 3.34
N ALA A 106 12.93 0.90 3.75
CA ALA A 106 13.20 1.80 4.88
C ALA A 106 13.19 1.07 6.23
N SER A 107 12.50 -0.06 6.35
CA SER A 107 12.29 -0.77 7.62
C SER A 107 13.00 -2.13 7.71
N GLY A 108 14.02 -2.38 6.89
CA GLY A 108 14.74 -3.65 6.82
C GLY A 108 15.27 -4.15 8.17
N ILE A 109 15.61 -3.25 9.09
CA ILE A 109 16.17 -3.58 10.41
C ILE A 109 15.19 -4.37 11.29
N SER A 110 13.89 -4.05 11.24
CA SER A 110 12.84 -4.71 12.03
C SER A 110 12.34 -6.03 11.41
N GLY A 111 12.72 -6.30 10.15
CA GLY A 111 12.13 -7.36 9.32
C GLY A 111 10.97 -6.87 8.46
N SER A 112 10.67 -5.58 8.50
CA SER A 112 9.70 -4.89 7.63
C SER A 112 8.33 -5.53 7.63
N HIS A 113 7.69 -5.63 8.79
CA HIS A 113 6.33 -6.12 8.88
C HIS A 113 5.34 -5.08 8.34
N ILE A 114 5.49 -3.81 8.74
CA ILE A 114 4.70 -2.63 8.34
C ILE A 114 3.18 -2.86 8.29
N ASN A 115 2.72 -3.92 8.95
CA ASN A 115 1.33 -4.38 8.97
C ASN A 115 1.09 -5.23 10.23
N PRO A 116 0.14 -4.89 11.11
CA PRO A 116 -0.17 -5.67 12.30
C PRO A 116 -0.59 -7.13 12.01
N ALA A 117 -1.28 -7.37 10.88
CA ALA A 117 -1.66 -8.72 10.49
C ALA A 117 -0.45 -9.58 10.13
N VAL A 118 0.55 -8.99 9.45
CA VAL A 118 1.83 -9.66 9.15
C VAL A 118 2.59 -9.96 10.43
N THR A 119 2.61 -9.01 11.38
CA THR A 119 3.26 -9.21 12.68
C THR A 119 2.59 -10.33 13.47
N LEU A 120 1.25 -10.34 13.51
CA LEU A 120 0.47 -11.37 14.18
C LEU A 120 0.71 -12.77 13.58
N ALA A 121 0.63 -12.86 12.25
CA ALA A 121 0.87 -14.12 11.57
C ALA A 121 2.31 -14.61 11.75
N SER A 122 3.28 -13.71 11.80
CA SER A 122 4.68 -14.04 12.11
C SER A 122 4.84 -14.57 13.53
N CYS A 123 4.10 -14.02 14.52
CA CYS A 123 4.08 -14.55 15.89
C CYS A 123 3.51 -15.99 15.95
N ILE A 124 2.44 -16.24 15.20
CA ILE A 124 1.75 -17.54 15.20
C ILE A 124 2.54 -18.60 14.42
N LEU A 125 3.02 -18.25 13.23
CA LEU A 125 3.52 -19.22 12.25
C LEU A 125 5.05 -19.26 12.12
N ARG A 126 5.75 -18.19 12.51
CA ARG A 126 7.21 -18.04 12.32
C ARG A 126 7.96 -17.79 13.61
N GLN A 127 7.34 -18.05 14.78
CA GLN A 127 7.97 -17.92 16.11
C GLN A 127 8.52 -16.50 16.40
N PHE A 128 7.95 -15.47 15.76
CA PHE A 128 8.30 -14.09 16.08
C PHE A 128 7.92 -13.77 17.53
N PRO A 129 8.77 -13.11 18.33
CA PRO A 129 8.53 -12.93 19.76
C PRO A 129 7.27 -12.13 20.07
N TRP A 130 6.30 -12.69 20.75
CA TRP A 130 5.02 -12.05 21.13
C TRP A 130 5.21 -10.73 21.89
N ARG A 131 6.26 -10.60 22.69
CA ARG A 131 6.59 -9.35 23.40
C ARG A 131 6.87 -8.18 22.46
N LYS A 132 7.26 -8.42 21.20
CA LYS A 132 7.46 -7.37 20.19
C LYS A 132 6.16 -6.95 19.50
N PHE A 133 5.13 -7.79 19.55
CA PHE A 133 3.86 -7.51 18.85
C PHE A 133 3.25 -6.15 19.23
N PRO A 134 3.05 -5.81 20.54
CA PRO A 134 2.46 -4.51 20.91
C PRO A 134 3.32 -3.32 20.49
N VAL A 135 4.64 -3.44 20.52
CA VAL A 135 5.56 -2.38 20.09
C VAL A 135 5.40 -2.13 18.60
N TYR A 136 5.36 -3.20 17.78
CA TYR A 136 5.15 -3.10 16.34
C TYR A 136 3.78 -2.51 16.01
N LEU A 137 2.72 -3.01 16.65
CA LEU A 137 1.35 -2.52 16.47
C LEU A 137 1.26 -0.99 16.68
N VAL A 138 1.76 -0.52 17.83
CA VAL A 138 1.75 0.92 18.15
C VAL A 138 2.60 1.73 17.18
N ALA A 139 3.81 1.26 16.87
CA ALA A 139 4.72 1.92 15.94
C ALA A 139 4.12 2.04 14.54
N GLN A 140 3.53 0.96 14.02
CA GLN A 140 2.87 0.91 12.72
C GLN A 140 1.66 1.86 12.65
N VAL A 141 0.80 1.86 13.68
CA VAL A 141 -0.38 2.75 13.73
C VAL A 141 0.05 4.22 13.77
N LEU A 142 1.01 4.57 14.62
CA LEU A 142 1.53 5.93 14.71
C LEU A 142 2.25 6.35 13.42
N GLY A 143 3.01 5.47 12.80
CA GLY A 143 3.65 5.72 11.52
C GLY A 143 2.63 6.00 10.42
N ALA A 144 1.59 5.17 10.33
CA ALA A 144 0.47 5.37 9.38
C ALA A 144 -0.23 6.73 9.61
N MET A 145 -0.52 7.05 10.86
CA MET A 145 -1.14 8.33 11.22
C MET A 145 -0.27 9.53 10.83
N CYS A 146 1.05 9.46 11.06
CA CYS A 146 1.98 10.50 10.63
C CYS A 146 2.07 10.63 9.11
N GLY A 147 2.11 9.51 8.35
CA GLY A 147 2.09 9.52 6.90
C GLY A 147 0.85 10.23 6.35
N ALA A 148 -0.32 9.87 6.86
CA ALA A 148 -1.59 10.50 6.51
C ALA A 148 -1.63 12.00 6.88
N ALA A 149 -1.07 12.37 8.05
CA ALA A 149 -1.00 13.77 8.48
C ALA A 149 -0.15 14.62 7.53
N ILE A 150 0.96 14.09 7.04
CA ILE A 150 1.81 14.76 6.05
C ILE A 150 1.04 14.95 4.74
N VAL A 151 0.35 13.90 4.25
CA VAL A 151 -0.50 14.00 3.03
C VAL A 151 -1.60 15.02 3.22
N TYR A 152 -2.31 15.00 4.36
CA TYR A 152 -3.35 15.97 4.66
C TYR A 152 -2.81 17.40 4.66
N GLY A 153 -1.67 17.66 5.31
CA GLY A 153 -1.03 18.98 5.32
C GLY A 153 -0.64 19.46 3.92
N ASN A 154 -0.08 18.56 3.11
CA ASN A 154 0.33 18.86 1.73
C ASN A 154 -0.88 19.19 0.82
N TYR A 155 -1.98 18.45 0.96
CA TYR A 155 -3.16 18.59 0.09
C TYR A 155 -4.30 19.43 0.71
N LYS A 156 -4.09 20.03 1.89
CA LYS A 156 -5.15 20.73 2.63
C LYS A 156 -5.92 21.74 1.77
N SER A 157 -5.22 22.58 1.01
CA SER A 157 -5.87 23.60 0.16
C SER A 157 -6.71 22.96 -0.95
N ALA A 158 -6.23 21.85 -1.54
CA ALA A 158 -6.98 21.11 -2.56
C ALA A 158 -8.22 20.42 -1.95
N ILE A 159 -8.11 19.88 -0.74
CA ILE A 159 -9.22 19.30 0.01
C ILE A 159 -10.28 20.38 0.30
N ASP A 160 -9.85 21.56 0.75
CA ASP A 160 -10.76 22.68 1.03
C ASP A 160 -11.55 23.09 -0.23
N VAL A 161 -10.90 23.14 -1.39
CA VAL A 161 -11.57 23.43 -2.67
C VAL A 161 -12.50 22.29 -3.09
N TYR A 162 -12.03 21.06 -3.00
CA TYR A 162 -12.79 19.88 -3.43
C TYR A 162 -14.07 19.67 -2.63
N GLU A 163 -14.05 19.90 -1.31
CA GLU A 163 -15.21 19.81 -0.41
C GLU A 163 -16.08 21.08 -0.38
N GLY A 164 -15.67 22.15 -1.08
CA GLY A 164 -16.46 23.39 -1.24
C GLY A 164 -16.22 24.44 -0.18
N GLY A 165 -15.21 24.31 0.69
CA GLY A 165 -14.84 25.34 1.64
C GLY A 165 -13.88 24.92 2.74
N PRO A 166 -13.20 25.90 3.37
CA PRO A 166 -12.30 25.64 4.48
C PRO A 166 -13.01 24.94 5.65
N GLY A 167 -12.42 23.86 6.14
CA GLY A 167 -12.92 23.14 7.32
C GLY A 167 -14.12 22.23 7.07
N ILE A 168 -14.66 22.19 5.84
CA ILE A 168 -15.66 21.17 5.46
C ILE A 168 -14.92 19.85 5.29
N ARG A 169 -15.37 18.82 6.02
CA ARG A 169 -14.76 17.47 6.02
C ARG A 169 -15.86 16.45 6.02
N THR A 170 -15.94 15.68 4.94
CA THR A 170 -17.06 14.74 4.74
C THR A 170 -16.57 13.33 4.43
N VAL A 171 -17.43 12.36 4.66
CA VAL A 171 -17.16 10.93 4.58
C VAL A 171 -17.93 10.32 3.41
N PRO A 172 -17.35 9.35 2.67
CA PRO A 172 -18.05 8.64 1.60
C PRO A 172 -19.44 8.14 2.03
N GLY A 173 -20.45 8.37 1.17
CA GLY A 173 -21.86 8.10 1.45
C GLY A 173 -22.63 9.26 2.10
N TYR A 174 -21.94 10.32 2.57
CA TYR A 174 -22.57 11.52 3.15
C TYR A 174 -22.41 12.76 2.25
N SER A 175 -21.47 12.75 1.33
CA SER A 175 -21.27 13.81 0.35
C SER A 175 -20.67 13.24 -0.94
N PRO A 176 -21.02 13.77 -2.11
CA PRO A 176 -20.40 13.40 -3.38
C PRO A 176 -18.94 13.89 -3.48
N THR A 177 -18.56 14.90 -2.70
CA THR A 177 -17.22 15.47 -2.64
C THR A 177 -16.44 15.00 -1.40
N ALA A 178 -16.81 13.85 -0.84
CA ALA A 178 -16.19 13.34 0.38
C ALA A 178 -14.72 13.00 0.19
N THR A 179 -13.85 13.45 1.11
CA THR A 179 -12.40 13.24 1.05
C THR A 179 -11.84 12.28 2.10
N ALA A 180 -12.64 11.80 3.07
CA ALA A 180 -12.17 10.79 4.02
C ALA A 180 -11.67 9.51 3.35
N GLY A 181 -12.17 9.17 2.16
CA GLY A 181 -11.73 8.05 1.34
C GLY A 181 -10.30 8.15 0.81
N ILE A 182 -9.67 9.33 0.91
CA ILE A 182 -8.24 9.52 0.60
C ILE A 182 -7.37 8.77 1.62
N PHE A 183 -7.78 8.81 2.89
CA PHE A 183 -6.98 8.37 4.03
C PHE A 183 -7.32 6.97 4.51
N CYS A 184 -8.58 6.60 4.49
CA CYS A 184 -9.04 5.30 4.96
C CYS A 184 -10.07 4.69 4.01
N THR A 185 -10.22 3.37 4.11
CA THR A 185 -11.03 2.62 3.15
C THR A 185 -12.51 2.65 3.52
N TYR A 186 -13.36 2.62 2.50
CA TYR A 186 -14.81 2.49 2.62
C TYR A 186 -15.30 1.51 1.56
N PRO A 187 -16.21 0.60 1.92
CA PRO A 187 -16.73 -0.39 0.98
C PRO A 187 -17.65 0.27 -0.07
N ALA A 188 -17.65 -0.28 -1.27
CA ALA A 188 -18.58 0.11 -2.31
C ALA A 188 -20.03 -0.07 -1.86
N ALA A 189 -20.93 0.80 -2.31
CA ALA A 189 -22.32 0.86 -1.84
C ALA A 189 -23.11 -0.43 -2.07
N PHE A 190 -22.72 -1.25 -3.05
CA PHE A 190 -23.38 -2.54 -3.34
C PHE A 190 -22.94 -3.68 -2.41
N MET A 191 -21.91 -3.46 -1.57
CA MET A 191 -21.34 -4.53 -0.75
C MET A 191 -22.20 -4.89 0.45
N THR A 192 -22.52 -6.17 0.60
CA THR A 192 -23.08 -6.72 1.83
C THR A 192 -22.01 -6.86 2.90
N ARG A 193 -22.36 -6.91 4.19
CA ARG A 193 -21.41 -7.14 5.28
C ARG A 193 -20.59 -8.43 5.11
N THR A 194 -21.24 -9.49 4.65
CA THR A 194 -20.58 -10.77 4.36
C THR A 194 -19.59 -10.61 3.21
N GLY A 195 -19.98 -9.90 2.13
CA GLY A 195 -19.08 -9.60 1.02
C GLY A 195 -17.87 -8.77 1.45
N GLN A 196 -18.07 -7.73 2.26
CA GLN A 196 -17.00 -6.92 2.82
C GLN A 196 -15.97 -7.77 3.58
N PHE A 197 -16.44 -8.71 4.42
CA PHE A 197 -15.56 -9.61 5.15
C PHE A 197 -14.77 -10.52 4.21
N PHE A 198 -15.45 -11.16 3.26
CA PHE A 198 -14.77 -12.09 2.34
C PHE A 198 -13.80 -11.40 1.40
N SER A 199 -14.10 -10.19 0.90
CA SER A 199 -13.21 -9.42 0.06
C SER A 199 -11.90 -9.10 0.79
N GLU A 200 -11.97 -8.58 2.02
CA GLU A 200 -10.78 -8.31 2.84
C GLU A 200 -10.05 -9.58 3.26
N PHE A 201 -10.79 -10.64 3.59
CA PHE A 201 -10.22 -11.93 3.95
C PHE A 201 -9.40 -12.53 2.79
N ILE A 202 -9.97 -12.54 1.57
CA ILE A 202 -9.30 -13.08 0.38
C ILE A 202 -8.04 -12.27 0.08
N ALA A 203 -8.15 -10.94 0.01
CA ALA A 203 -7.02 -10.07 -0.28
C ALA A 203 -5.92 -10.18 0.78
N SER A 204 -6.29 -10.23 2.07
CA SER A 204 -5.34 -10.43 3.17
C SER A 204 -4.69 -11.80 3.15
N ALA A 205 -5.44 -12.86 2.82
CA ALA A 205 -4.92 -14.22 2.70
C ALA A 205 -3.90 -14.33 1.56
N ILE A 206 -4.20 -13.73 0.40
CA ILE A 206 -3.26 -13.65 -0.73
C ILE A 206 -1.99 -12.91 -0.32
N LEU A 207 -2.12 -11.74 0.32
CA LEU A 207 -0.96 -10.97 0.80
C LEU A 207 -0.08 -11.82 1.71
N MET A 208 -0.69 -12.47 2.70
CA MET A 208 0.03 -13.26 3.70
C MET A 208 0.70 -14.49 3.07
N PHE A 209 -0.02 -15.20 2.20
CA PHE A 209 0.51 -16.34 1.47
C PHE A 209 1.74 -15.94 0.64
N MET A 210 1.63 -14.85 -0.11
CA MET A 210 2.74 -14.37 -0.95
C MET A 210 3.94 -13.88 -0.12
N ILE A 211 3.72 -13.19 1.01
CA ILE A 211 4.82 -12.80 1.90
C ILE A 211 5.59 -14.02 2.39
N PHE A 212 4.90 -15.07 2.81
CA PHE A 212 5.55 -16.28 3.29
C PHE A 212 6.22 -17.07 2.17
N ALA A 213 5.60 -17.16 0.99
CA ALA A 213 6.20 -17.82 -0.16
C ALA A 213 7.48 -17.12 -0.66
N LEU A 214 7.49 -15.78 -0.67
CA LEU A 214 8.66 -14.98 -1.08
C LEU A 214 9.81 -15.01 -0.06
N LYS A 215 9.50 -15.27 1.21
CA LYS A 215 10.48 -15.35 2.30
C LYS A 215 10.85 -16.80 2.67
N ASP A 216 10.41 -17.77 1.89
CA ASP A 216 10.74 -19.17 2.11
C ASP A 216 12.01 -19.54 1.35
N ASP A 217 13.07 -19.87 2.09
CA ASP A 217 14.38 -20.25 1.53
C ASP A 217 14.33 -21.56 0.73
N THR A 218 13.30 -22.37 0.91
CA THR A 218 13.09 -23.62 0.16
C THR A 218 12.31 -23.42 -1.15
N ASN A 219 11.80 -22.23 -1.40
CA ASN A 219 11.07 -21.85 -2.59
C ASN A 219 11.92 -20.92 -3.49
N LEU A 220 11.36 -20.51 -4.65
CA LEU A 220 11.95 -19.53 -5.57
C LEU A 220 11.86 -18.12 -4.98
N GLY A 221 12.63 -17.87 -3.90
CA GLY A 221 12.68 -16.56 -3.25
C GLY A 221 13.46 -15.53 -4.08
N PRO A 222 13.00 -14.28 -4.16
CA PRO A 222 13.65 -13.21 -4.92
C PRO A 222 14.90 -12.66 -4.21
N GLY A 223 15.23 -13.13 -3.01
CA GLY A 223 16.38 -12.68 -2.23
C GLY A 223 16.33 -11.16 -1.96
N PRO A 224 17.38 -10.40 -2.33
CA PRO A 224 17.42 -8.94 -2.13
C PRO A 224 16.32 -8.17 -2.89
N LEU A 225 15.66 -8.79 -3.88
CA LEU A 225 14.56 -8.20 -4.63
C LEU A 225 13.19 -8.45 -3.98
N THR A 226 13.13 -9.01 -2.77
CA THR A 226 11.88 -9.22 -2.04
C THR A 226 11.01 -7.95 -1.96
N PRO A 227 11.54 -6.73 -1.70
CA PRO A 227 10.71 -5.53 -1.70
C PRO A 227 10.05 -5.24 -3.06
N LEU A 228 10.77 -5.47 -4.16
CA LEU A 228 10.23 -5.34 -5.51
C LEU A 228 9.15 -6.39 -5.80
N ALA A 229 9.34 -7.63 -5.35
CA ALA A 229 8.31 -8.65 -5.47
C ALA A 229 7.04 -8.28 -4.68
N LEU A 230 7.18 -7.73 -3.48
CA LEU A 230 6.06 -7.24 -2.67
C LEU A 230 5.34 -6.05 -3.31
N PHE A 231 6.06 -5.18 -4.04
CA PHE A 231 5.43 -4.17 -4.89
C PHE A 231 4.41 -4.80 -5.84
N PHE A 232 4.81 -5.82 -6.61
CA PHE A 232 3.91 -6.48 -7.56
C PHE A 232 2.76 -7.23 -6.89
N VAL A 233 2.98 -7.79 -5.70
CA VAL A 233 1.91 -8.44 -4.92
C VAL A 233 0.84 -7.41 -4.54
N VAL A 234 1.22 -6.28 -3.96
CA VAL A 234 0.26 -5.25 -3.51
C VAL A 234 -0.38 -4.53 -4.70
N PHE A 235 0.41 -4.24 -5.74
CA PHE A 235 -0.12 -3.74 -7.01
C PHE A 235 -1.18 -4.67 -7.60
N GLY A 236 -0.90 -5.98 -7.66
CA GLY A 236 -1.83 -6.97 -8.17
C GLY A 236 -3.09 -7.11 -7.33
N ILE A 237 -2.97 -7.06 -6.00
CA ILE A 237 -4.13 -7.06 -5.09
C ILE A 237 -4.99 -5.82 -5.36
N GLY A 238 -4.40 -4.64 -5.46
CA GLY A 238 -5.11 -3.41 -5.77
C GLY A 238 -5.85 -3.47 -7.11
N ALA A 239 -5.15 -3.91 -8.15
CA ALA A 239 -5.70 -3.99 -9.51
C ALA A 239 -6.81 -5.04 -9.67
N CYS A 240 -6.78 -6.15 -8.89
CA CYS A 240 -7.69 -7.27 -9.06
C CYS A 240 -8.80 -7.34 -8.00
N PHE A 241 -8.55 -6.87 -6.78
CA PHE A 241 -9.45 -7.07 -5.62
C PHE A 241 -9.78 -5.76 -4.88
N GLY A 242 -9.37 -4.60 -5.41
CA GLY A 242 -9.48 -3.35 -4.67
C GLY A 242 -10.80 -2.62 -4.81
N TRP A 243 -11.64 -2.91 -5.83
CA TRP A 243 -12.85 -2.15 -6.11
C TRP A 243 -13.92 -2.25 -5.02
N GLU A 244 -14.02 -3.42 -4.40
CA GLU A 244 -15.10 -3.72 -3.46
C GLU A 244 -14.97 -3.00 -2.12
N THR A 245 -13.76 -3.04 -1.52
CA THR A 245 -13.51 -2.54 -0.16
C THR A 245 -12.38 -1.53 -0.05
N GLY A 246 -11.63 -1.31 -1.13
CA GLY A 246 -10.41 -0.51 -1.09
C GLY A 246 -9.21 -1.26 -0.52
N TYR A 247 -9.27 -2.60 -0.45
CA TYR A 247 -8.18 -3.49 0.01
C TYR A 247 -7.39 -2.92 1.18
N ALA A 248 -8.05 -2.69 2.31
CA ALA A 248 -7.36 -2.22 3.52
C ALA A 248 -6.20 -3.14 3.88
N ILE A 249 -6.44 -4.45 3.95
CA ILE A 249 -5.48 -5.56 4.17
C ILE A 249 -4.38 -5.29 5.21
N ASN A 250 -4.42 -4.14 5.85
CA ASN A 250 -3.46 -3.65 6.83
C ASN A 250 -4.18 -2.77 7.85
N LEU A 251 -4.30 -3.27 9.07
CA LEU A 251 -4.99 -2.56 10.15
C LEU A 251 -4.35 -1.18 10.42
N ALA A 252 -3.03 -1.07 10.43
CA ALA A 252 -2.36 0.20 10.69
C ALA A 252 -2.62 1.23 9.58
N ARG A 253 -2.61 0.78 8.32
CA ARG A 253 -2.88 1.59 7.14
C ARG A 253 -4.30 2.17 7.13
N ASP A 254 -5.27 1.49 7.74
CA ASP A 254 -6.65 2.00 7.81
C ASP A 254 -6.93 2.70 9.16
N PHE A 255 -6.55 2.10 10.28
CA PHE A 255 -6.88 2.61 11.61
C PHE A 255 -6.13 3.91 11.96
N GLY A 256 -4.83 3.99 11.66
CA GLY A 256 -4.03 5.19 11.94
C GLY A 256 -4.58 6.44 11.23
N PRO A 257 -4.73 6.42 9.89
CA PRO A 257 -5.34 7.51 9.14
C PRO A 257 -6.80 7.78 9.52
N ARG A 258 -7.57 6.75 9.87
CA ARG A 258 -8.96 6.90 10.32
C ARG A 258 -9.05 7.63 11.64
N LEU A 259 -8.18 7.33 12.59
CA LEU A 259 -8.09 8.07 13.85
C LEU A 259 -7.71 9.53 13.60
N LEU A 260 -6.77 9.79 12.70
CA LEU A 260 -6.40 11.14 12.28
C LEU A 260 -7.58 11.90 11.67
N THR A 261 -8.32 11.31 10.72
CA THR A 261 -9.47 11.97 10.09
C THR A 261 -10.56 12.30 11.12
N TYR A 262 -10.80 11.44 12.10
CA TYR A 262 -11.68 11.75 13.22
C TYR A 262 -11.21 12.99 13.99
N MET A 263 -9.92 13.08 14.29
CA MET A 263 -9.31 14.24 14.99
C MET A 263 -9.34 15.52 14.14
N LEU A 264 -9.31 15.41 12.81
CA LEU A 264 -9.35 16.55 11.86
C LEU A 264 -10.76 17.05 11.57
N GLY A 265 -11.79 16.53 12.24
CA GLY A 265 -13.15 17.05 12.16
C GLY A 265 -14.04 16.39 11.09
N TYR A 266 -13.66 15.24 10.54
CA TYR A 266 -14.55 14.45 9.66
C TYR A 266 -15.78 13.88 10.40
N GLY A 267 -15.77 13.92 11.73
CA GLY A 267 -16.87 13.51 12.58
C GLY A 267 -16.98 12.00 12.81
N PRO A 268 -17.99 11.57 13.59
CA PRO A 268 -18.16 10.16 13.96
C PRO A 268 -18.49 9.24 12.77
N GLN A 269 -18.90 9.79 11.64
CA GLN A 269 -19.20 9.07 10.42
C GLN A 269 -18.01 8.30 9.87
N VAL A 270 -16.76 8.71 10.18
CA VAL A 270 -15.56 7.94 9.82
C VAL A 270 -15.58 6.51 10.37
N TRP A 271 -16.32 6.29 11.46
CA TRP A 271 -16.47 4.97 12.09
C TRP A 271 -17.74 4.24 11.66
N ALA A 272 -18.78 4.94 11.23
CA ALA A 272 -20.10 4.40 10.96
C ALA A 272 -20.41 4.20 9.46
N ALA A 273 -19.72 4.91 8.57
CA ALA A 273 -19.99 4.85 7.14
C ALA A 273 -19.79 3.43 6.58
N GLY A 274 -20.63 3.01 5.65
CA GLY A 274 -20.56 1.71 5.00
C GLY A 274 -21.12 0.55 5.83
N ASN A 275 -21.90 0.80 6.84
CA ASN A 275 -22.43 -0.22 7.79
C ASN A 275 -21.37 -1.06 8.50
N TYR A 276 -20.38 -0.48 8.94
CA TYR A 276 -19.03 -0.66 8.82
C TYR A 276 -18.36 -1.70 9.60
N TYR A 277 -17.62 -2.19 8.96
CA TYR A 277 -16.38 -2.71 8.63
C TYR A 277 -15.31 -2.61 9.72
N PHE A 278 -15.13 -1.54 10.34
CA PHE A 278 -14.32 -1.50 11.52
C PHE A 278 -15.14 -2.03 12.70
N TRP A 279 -14.87 -3.15 13.20
CA TRP A 279 -15.42 -3.97 14.29
C TRP A 279 -16.02 -3.25 15.51
N VAL A 280 -16.55 -2.04 15.37
CA VAL A 280 -17.28 -1.31 16.39
C VAL A 280 -18.74 -1.72 16.34
N ARG A 281 -19.12 -2.59 17.25
CA ARG A 281 -20.53 -2.82 17.65
C ARG A 281 -21.10 -1.53 18.25
N SER A 282 -21.32 -0.53 17.46
CA SER A 282 -22.29 0.50 17.79
C SER A 282 -23.54 0.18 16.98
N PRO A 283 -24.73 0.06 17.62
CA PRO A 283 -25.95 0.01 16.84
C PRO A 283 -25.99 1.25 15.95
N PRO A 284 -26.47 1.16 14.69
CA PRO A 284 -26.62 2.34 13.86
C PRO A 284 -27.47 3.35 14.64
N PRO A 285 -27.12 4.65 14.62
CA PRO A 285 -28.02 5.66 15.15
C PRO A 285 -29.37 5.45 14.45
N SER A 286 -30.41 5.32 15.24
CA SER A 286 -31.77 5.21 14.69
C SER A 286 -32.04 6.42 13.78
N PRO A 287 -32.77 6.27 12.66
CA PRO A 287 -33.11 7.37 11.77
C PRO A 287 -33.81 8.56 12.43
N ALA A 288 -34.16 8.44 13.70
CA ALA A 288 -34.90 9.44 14.49
C ALA A 288 -34.02 10.60 15.03
N SER A 289 -32.71 10.61 14.86
CA SER A 289 -31.84 11.68 15.42
C SER A 289 -31.52 12.82 14.44
N HIS A 290 -32.13 12.87 13.25
CA HIS A 290 -32.01 13.99 12.32
C HIS A 290 -33.26 14.85 12.22
N ILE A 291 -34.11 14.85 13.25
CA ILE A 291 -35.11 15.92 13.41
C ILE A 291 -34.41 17.02 14.22
N THR A 292 -33.61 17.82 13.56
CA THR A 292 -33.23 19.11 14.08
C THR A 292 -34.44 20.00 13.97
N LEU A 293 -34.95 20.39 15.12
CA LEU A 293 -35.92 21.44 15.30
C LEU A 293 -35.57 22.66 14.44
N ASN A 294 -36.27 22.86 13.37
CA ASN A 294 -36.41 24.15 12.76
C ASN A 294 -37.92 24.48 12.83
N ASP A 295 -38.33 24.91 14.03
CA ASP A 295 -39.59 25.57 14.21
C ASP A 295 -39.59 26.84 13.38
N ASN A 296 -40.36 26.83 12.31
CA ASN A 296 -41.17 27.93 11.82
C ASN A 296 -41.46 27.77 10.32
N LYS A 297 -42.49 27.03 10.00
CA LYS A 297 -43.59 27.42 9.08
C LYS A 297 -44.50 26.25 8.81
N ILE A 298 -45.63 26.30 9.51
CA ILE A 298 -46.84 25.56 9.14
C ILE A 298 -47.44 26.25 7.90
N THR A 299 -47.59 25.52 6.80
CA THR A 299 -48.70 25.71 5.88
C THR A 299 -49.02 24.39 5.22
N GLU A 300 -50.30 24.09 5.27
CA GLU A 300 -51.02 22.88 4.85
C GLU A 300 -50.85 22.51 3.38
N GLY A 301 -51.03 21.23 3.10
CA GLY A 301 -51.21 20.74 1.75
C GLY A 301 -50.96 19.24 1.57
N VAL A 302 -51.94 18.40 1.98
CA VAL A 302 -52.09 17.02 1.48
C VAL A 302 -52.73 17.05 0.12
N PRO A 303 -52.26 16.28 -0.88
CA PRO A 303 -53.01 15.11 -1.31
C PRO A 303 -52.20 13.86 -1.72
N SER A 304 -52.79 12.78 -1.33
CA SER A 304 -52.93 11.41 -1.85
C SER A 304 -52.15 10.93 -3.07
N ALA A 305 -51.59 9.75 -2.87
CA ALA A 305 -51.60 8.51 -3.67
C ALA A 305 -51.17 8.55 -5.16
N GLY A 306 -50.21 7.67 -5.47
CA GLY A 306 -50.02 7.18 -6.84
C GLY A 306 -48.58 6.73 -7.08
N GLY A 307 -48.35 5.41 -7.08
CA GLY A 307 -47.05 4.82 -7.33
C GLY A 307 -46.53 5.04 -8.74
N SER A 308 -45.24 5.00 -8.87
CA SER A 308 -44.51 4.26 -9.91
C SER A 308 -43.03 4.47 -9.74
N THR A 309 -42.33 3.36 -9.70
CA THR A 309 -40.86 3.20 -9.72
C THR A 309 -40.31 3.80 -11.02
N ILE A 310 -39.51 4.84 -10.92
CA ILE A 310 -38.71 5.31 -12.05
C ILE A 310 -37.23 5.10 -11.72
N TYR A 311 -36.64 4.10 -12.37
CA TYR A 311 -35.20 4.00 -12.55
C TYR A 311 -34.76 5.17 -13.42
N SER A 312 -34.02 6.14 -12.89
CA SER A 312 -33.35 7.14 -13.69
C SER A 312 -31.94 6.65 -14.04
N SER A 313 -31.77 6.28 -15.30
CA SER A 313 -30.54 6.03 -15.98
C SER A 313 -29.64 7.28 -15.98
N ILE A 314 -28.38 7.06 -15.60
CA ILE A 314 -27.29 8.05 -15.72
C ILE A 314 -27.10 8.37 -17.22
N PRO A 315 -27.10 9.64 -17.65
CA PRO A 315 -26.82 9.99 -19.03
C PRO A 315 -25.32 9.86 -19.32
N GLY A 316 -24.96 9.06 -20.30
CA GLY A 316 -23.62 9.03 -20.88
C GLY A 316 -23.29 10.34 -21.63
N PRO A 317 -22.01 10.66 -21.82
CA PRO A 317 -21.59 11.88 -22.52
C PRO A 317 -22.06 11.86 -23.98
N LYS A 318 -22.69 12.96 -24.39
CA LYS A 318 -23.13 13.16 -25.78
C LYS A 318 -21.94 13.30 -26.71
N PRO A 319 -21.97 12.72 -27.92
CA PRO A 319 -20.97 13.00 -28.96
C PRO A 319 -21.06 14.45 -29.43
N GLN A 320 -19.93 15.14 -29.43
CA GLN A 320 -19.86 16.48 -30.06
C GLN A 320 -19.97 16.33 -31.58
N SER A 321 -20.96 17.01 -32.17
CA SER A 321 -21.11 17.16 -33.61
C SER A 321 -20.06 18.14 -34.12
N ILE A 322 -19.19 17.65 -35.00
CA ILE A 322 -18.23 18.47 -35.74
C ILE A 322 -19.01 19.12 -36.89
N HIS A 323 -19.18 20.44 -36.84
CA HIS A 323 -19.61 21.23 -38.00
C HIS A 323 -18.39 21.56 -38.86
N PRO A 324 -18.44 21.37 -40.18
CA PRO A 324 -17.39 21.81 -41.05
C PRO A 324 -17.46 23.33 -41.28
N THR A 325 -16.45 24.07 -40.82
CA THR A 325 -16.24 25.45 -41.21
C THR A 325 -15.47 25.48 -42.49
N SER A 326 -16.05 26.16 -43.48
CA SER A 326 -15.45 26.50 -44.77
C SER A 326 -14.24 27.45 -44.58
N VAL A 327 -13.07 27.02 -45.02
CA VAL A 327 -11.87 27.89 -45.10
C VAL A 327 -11.71 28.34 -46.54
N SER A 328 -11.82 29.65 -46.75
CA SER A 328 -11.36 30.34 -47.94
C SER A 328 -9.83 30.44 -47.92
N GLY A 329 -9.19 30.13 -49.05
CA GLY A 329 -7.75 30.06 -49.13
C GLY A 329 -7.05 31.42 -49.08
N ASP A 330 -5.82 31.38 -48.63
CA ASP A 330 -4.75 32.18 -49.19
C ASP A 330 -3.41 31.42 -49.11
N SER A 331 -2.66 31.56 -50.21
CA SER A 331 -1.45 30.84 -50.52
C SER A 331 -0.21 31.56 -50.03
N SER A 332 0.74 30.86 -49.38
CA SER A 332 2.18 30.99 -49.64
C SER A 332 3.08 30.20 -48.70
N HIS A 333 3.63 29.18 -49.28
CA HIS A 333 4.97 28.55 -49.09
C HIS A 333 5.34 27.71 -47.85
N PRO A 334 6.37 26.82 -48.01
CA PRO A 334 6.23 25.40 -47.74
C PRO A 334 7.26 24.88 -46.71
N TYR A 335 6.96 23.83 -46.00
CA TYR A 335 7.94 22.75 -45.79
C TYR A 335 7.21 21.46 -45.40
N VAL A 336 7.38 20.47 -46.24
CA VAL A 336 6.91 19.09 -46.09
C VAL A 336 7.97 18.30 -45.36
N GLN A 337 7.61 17.52 -44.36
CA GLN A 337 8.23 16.22 -44.13
C GLN A 337 7.20 15.20 -43.63
N SER A 338 7.10 14.16 -44.42
CA SER A 338 6.28 12.97 -44.31
C SER A 338 6.64 12.10 -43.14
N ALA A 339 5.66 11.60 -42.40
CA ALA A 339 5.80 10.41 -41.56
C ALA A 339 4.91 9.31 -42.12
N THR A 340 5.57 8.28 -42.60
CA THR A 340 5.04 7.08 -43.25
C THR A 340 4.35 6.18 -42.24
N THR A 341 3.10 5.87 -42.49
CA THR A 341 2.34 4.81 -41.83
C THR A 341 2.93 3.46 -42.19
N ARG A 342 3.34 2.65 -41.23
CA ARG A 342 3.67 1.23 -41.43
C ARG A 342 2.49 0.39 -40.92
N GLU A 343 1.72 -0.11 -41.84
CA GLU A 343 0.89 -1.31 -41.65
C GLU A 343 1.81 -2.52 -41.48
N VAL A 344 1.59 -3.28 -40.39
CA VAL A 344 2.17 -4.61 -40.24
C VAL A 344 1.09 -5.64 -40.53
N MET A 345 1.24 -6.25 -41.68
CA MET A 345 0.49 -7.39 -42.19
C MET A 345 0.88 -8.65 -41.38
N TYR A 346 -0.08 -9.30 -40.74
CA TYR A 346 0.10 -10.65 -40.22
C TYR A 346 -0.14 -11.65 -41.33
N ASP A 347 0.90 -12.32 -41.73
CA ASP A 347 0.80 -13.47 -42.64
C ASP A 347 0.83 -14.78 -41.86
N ARG A 348 0.00 -15.69 -42.25
CA ARG A 348 -0.28 -17.03 -41.68
C ARG A 348 0.85 -17.99 -42.01
N LEU A 349 1.23 -18.82 -41.06
CA LEU A 349 1.77 -20.14 -41.35
C LEU A 349 1.21 -21.14 -40.32
N GLY A 350 0.42 -22.07 -40.75
CA GLY A 350 0.25 -23.41 -40.21
C GLY A 350 1.02 -24.42 -41.10
N PRO A 351 0.99 -25.70 -40.79
CA PRO A 351 0.27 -26.46 -39.79
C PRO A 351 1.09 -26.81 -38.56
#